data_a87641330c0fdb3b87932bfce19c964a
#
_entry.id   a87641330c0fdb3b87932bfce19c964a
#
_cell.length_a   1.000
_cell.length_b   1.000
_cell.length_c   1.000
_cell.angle_alpha   90.00
_cell.angle_beta   90.00
_cell.angle_gamma   90.00
#
_symmetry.space_group_name_H-M   'P 1'
#
loop_
_entity.id
_entity.type
_entity.pdbx_description
1 polymer ?
#
loop_
_entity_poly.entity_id
_entity_poly.type
_entity_poly.pdbx_seq_one_letter_code
_entity_poly.pdbx_strand_id
1 'polypeptide(L)'
;MKKTTFLSTLVALLVAACGGSQQPSVPQSEVFPDNVFCIKDYLIYGIQDHAQTMSAELFKGYDDSLLNQVLPTGETEAGINVFLVNHGEFGYILFDAGIGADKGGRLLETLDSLDITPDEIADIFITHLHFDHVGGLFNSDGTAAFPSATLHIPQPEYDVWFSGKMGDTKVVEMIARCYEGRISCFTPGDTIDSVAGIITLPAYGHTTGHTIYKIEDVLIAGDIMHAVALQLEHPEFCARYDADPKQAVISRKAVLDRARAEHLALCGMHFPRPLVIYF
;
A
#
# COMPACT_ATOMS: atom_id res chain seq x y z
N MET A 1 7.91 -28.15 -21.00
CA MET A 1 6.89 -28.71 -20.12
C MET A 1 7.59 -29.38 -18.95
N LYS A 2 7.69 -28.73 -17.82
CA LYS A 2 8.02 -29.17 -16.43
C LYS A 2 8.57 -27.97 -15.67
N LYS A 3 7.71 -26.96 -15.35
CA LYS A 3 8.04 -25.85 -14.44
C LYS A 3 7.09 -25.74 -13.23
N THR A 4 6.12 -26.62 -13.12
CA THR A 4 4.96 -26.44 -12.24
C THR A 4 5.11 -26.99 -10.81
N THR A 5 6.25 -27.58 -10.42
CA THR A 5 6.32 -28.32 -9.14
C THR A 5 7.15 -27.63 -8.05
N PHE A 6 7.91 -26.60 -8.37
CA PHE A 6 8.86 -26.02 -7.39
C PHE A 6 8.27 -24.86 -6.59
N LEU A 7 7.43 -24.03 -7.18
CA LEU A 7 6.89 -22.84 -6.53
C LEU A 7 5.75 -23.18 -5.56
N SER A 8 4.85 -24.09 -5.96
CA SER A 8 3.79 -24.60 -5.07
C SER A 8 4.34 -25.25 -3.80
N THR A 9 5.54 -25.83 -3.88
CA THR A 9 6.21 -26.43 -2.70
C THR A 9 6.80 -25.36 -1.78
N LEU A 10 7.26 -24.23 -2.32
CA LEU A 10 7.82 -23.14 -1.51
C LEU A 10 6.71 -22.37 -0.78
N VAL A 11 5.60 -22.08 -1.46
CA VAL A 11 4.43 -21.45 -0.83
C VAL A 11 3.81 -22.37 0.22
N ALA A 12 3.72 -23.69 -0.04
CA ALA A 12 3.25 -24.66 0.94
C ALA A 12 4.19 -24.79 2.16
N LEU A 13 5.52 -24.62 1.97
CA LEU A 13 6.49 -24.57 3.08
C LEU A 13 6.38 -23.28 3.90
N LEU A 14 6.09 -22.14 3.27
CA LEU A 14 5.85 -20.86 3.94
C LEU A 14 4.57 -20.90 4.80
N VAL A 15 3.48 -21.48 4.28
CA VAL A 15 2.23 -21.66 5.05
C VAL A 15 2.42 -22.60 6.24
N ALA A 16 3.25 -23.65 6.11
CA ALA A 16 3.56 -24.55 7.23
C ALA A 16 4.45 -23.87 8.31
N ALA A 17 5.18 -22.81 7.98
CA ALA A 17 6.01 -22.05 8.92
C ALA A 17 5.24 -21.00 9.73
N CYS A 18 4.01 -20.67 9.38
CA CYS A 18 3.15 -19.71 10.10
C CYS A 18 2.80 -20.13 11.55
N GLY A 19 3.14 -21.32 11.97
CA GLY A 19 2.96 -21.79 13.36
C GLY A 19 4.10 -21.48 14.33
N GLY A 20 5.13 -20.75 13.92
CA GLY A 20 6.30 -20.45 14.76
C GLY A 20 6.88 -19.06 14.50
N SER A 21 7.30 -18.36 15.52
CA SER A 21 7.77 -16.96 15.56
C SER A 21 9.09 -16.66 14.85
N GLN A 22 9.44 -17.34 13.74
CA GLN A 22 10.64 -17.04 12.96
C GLN A 22 10.25 -16.62 11.53
N GLN A 23 10.71 -15.43 11.13
CA GLN A 23 10.60 -14.97 9.74
C GLN A 23 11.31 -15.95 8.79
N PRO A 24 10.68 -16.41 7.72
CA PRO A 24 11.36 -17.20 6.70
C PRO A 24 12.36 -16.33 5.94
N SER A 25 13.62 -16.76 5.84
CA SER A 25 14.62 -16.12 4.99
C SER A 25 14.42 -16.56 3.54
N VAL A 26 14.05 -15.62 2.66
CA VAL A 26 13.88 -15.84 1.22
C VAL A 26 15.19 -15.48 0.49
N PRO A 27 15.69 -16.30 -0.45
CA PRO A 27 16.89 -15.98 -1.25
C PRO A 27 16.67 -14.76 -2.16
N GLN A 28 17.65 -13.85 -2.21
CA GLN A 28 17.56 -12.53 -2.87
C GLN A 28 17.79 -12.50 -4.40
N SER A 29 17.75 -13.60 -5.13
CA SER A 29 18.20 -13.65 -6.54
C SER A 29 17.14 -13.83 -7.61
N GLU A 30 15.86 -13.94 -7.24
CA GLU A 30 14.74 -14.06 -8.16
C GLU A 30 13.71 -12.97 -7.92
N VAL A 31 12.80 -12.72 -8.85
CA VAL A 31 11.71 -11.74 -8.69
C VAL A 31 10.70 -12.29 -7.68
N PHE A 32 10.90 -11.98 -6.42
CA PHE A 32 10.01 -12.33 -5.33
C PHE A 32 9.48 -11.05 -4.67
N PRO A 33 8.38 -11.12 -3.93
CA PRO A 33 7.95 -10.01 -3.10
C PRO A 33 9.08 -9.64 -2.12
N ASP A 34 9.24 -8.35 -1.88
CA ASP A 34 10.34 -7.78 -1.10
C ASP A 34 10.29 -8.18 0.38
N ASN A 35 9.11 -8.55 0.83
CA ASN A 35 8.89 -9.07 2.17
C ASN A 35 7.70 -10.03 2.17
N VAL A 36 7.83 -11.18 2.82
CA VAL A 36 6.73 -12.14 3.04
C VAL A 36 6.68 -12.46 4.52
N PHE A 37 5.56 -12.25 5.14
CA PHE A 37 5.37 -12.54 6.55
C PHE A 37 3.96 -13.08 6.84
N CYS A 38 3.84 -13.81 7.93
CA CYS A 38 2.57 -14.36 8.39
C CYS A 38 2.11 -13.64 9.64
N ILE A 39 0.84 -13.28 9.67
CA ILE A 39 0.16 -12.80 10.87
C ILE A 39 -1.09 -13.65 11.06
N LYS A 40 -1.08 -14.48 12.11
CA LYS A 40 -2.12 -15.48 12.35
C LYS A 40 -2.34 -16.37 11.10
N ASP A 41 -3.50 -16.29 10.49
CA ASP A 41 -3.88 -17.11 9.33
C ASP A 41 -3.62 -16.39 7.98
N TYR A 42 -3.04 -15.17 8.02
CA TYR A 42 -2.78 -14.37 6.83
C TYR A 42 -1.33 -14.48 6.36
N LEU A 43 -1.15 -14.73 5.09
CA LEU A 43 0.14 -14.57 4.42
C LEU A 43 0.14 -13.23 3.68
N ILE A 44 1.06 -12.34 4.06
CA ILE A 44 1.15 -10.98 3.52
C ILE A 44 2.44 -10.86 2.72
N TYR A 45 2.30 -10.39 1.48
CA TYR A 45 3.40 -10.11 0.56
C TYR A 45 3.57 -8.60 0.44
N GLY A 46 4.70 -8.07 0.90
CA GLY A 46 5.12 -6.70 0.59
C GLY A 46 5.82 -6.67 -0.76
N ILE A 47 5.31 -5.91 -1.69
CA ILE A 47 5.81 -5.78 -3.06
C ILE A 47 6.27 -4.34 -3.29
N GLN A 48 7.56 -4.13 -3.54
CA GLN A 48 8.03 -2.83 -4.01
C GLN A 48 7.76 -2.73 -5.51
N ASP A 49 6.64 -2.10 -5.86
CA ASP A 49 6.23 -1.89 -7.25
C ASP A 49 7.23 -1.02 -8.00
N HIS A 50 7.73 0.04 -7.36
CA HIS A 50 8.76 0.91 -7.91
C HIS A 50 9.70 1.41 -6.83
N ALA A 51 11.02 1.34 -7.08
CA ALA A 51 12.03 1.91 -6.20
C ALA A 51 12.29 3.37 -6.59
N GLN A 52 12.33 4.26 -5.60
CA GLN A 52 12.58 5.69 -5.82
C GLN A 52 13.33 6.33 -4.65
N THR A 53 13.73 7.57 -4.81
CA THR A 53 14.20 8.45 -3.74
C THR A 53 13.25 9.63 -3.57
N MET A 54 13.14 10.12 -2.34
CA MET A 54 12.41 11.36 -2.02
C MET A 54 13.40 12.47 -1.75
N SER A 55 13.22 13.61 -2.42
CA SER A 55 14.04 14.80 -2.18
C SER A 55 13.68 15.47 -0.86
N ALA A 56 14.70 15.89 -0.09
CA ALA A 56 14.52 16.69 1.12
C ALA A 56 13.78 18.01 0.86
N GLU A 57 13.83 18.55 -0.37
CA GLU A 57 13.08 19.75 -0.78
C GLU A 57 11.57 19.64 -0.53
N LEU A 58 11.04 18.41 -0.52
CA LEU A 58 9.61 18.13 -0.27
C LEU A 58 9.19 18.45 1.16
N PHE A 59 10.14 18.50 2.09
CA PHE A 59 9.92 18.68 3.53
C PHE A 59 10.40 20.03 4.06
N LYS A 60 10.84 20.94 3.19
CA LYS A 60 11.32 22.27 3.58
C LYS A 60 10.23 23.15 4.21
N GLY A 61 10.68 24.05 5.08
CA GLY A 61 9.85 25.07 5.69
C GLY A 61 9.37 24.76 7.12
N TYR A 62 9.87 23.67 7.70
CA TYR A 62 9.63 23.29 9.12
C TYR A 62 10.86 23.65 9.96
N ASP A 63 11.88 22.82 9.94
CA ASP A 63 13.20 23.05 10.51
C ASP A 63 14.25 22.59 9.51
N ASP A 64 14.72 23.52 8.68
CA ASP A 64 15.68 23.21 7.60
C ASP A 64 17.06 22.80 8.16
N SER A 65 17.40 23.20 9.39
CA SER A 65 18.64 22.77 10.05
C SER A 65 18.56 21.29 10.43
N LEU A 66 17.47 20.89 11.06
CA LEU A 66 17.21 19.50 11.43
C LEU A 66 17.07 18.63 10.16
N LEU A 67 16.35 19.13 9.16
CA LEU A 67 16.19 18.42 7.88
C LEU A 67 17.55 18.11 7.25
N ASN A 68 18.46 19.08 7.17
CA ASN A 68 19.82 18.88 6.63
C ASN A 68 20.66 17.95 7.51
N GLN A 69 20.42 17.91 8.81
CA GLN A 69 21.10 16.98 9.72
C GLN A 69 20.63 15.54 9.51
N VAL A 70 19.33 15.32 9.34
CA VAL A 70 18.74 13.98 9.17
C VAL A 70 18.93 13.47 7.75
N LEU A 71 18.80 14.34 6.73
CA LEU A 71 18.98 14.01 5.32
C LEU A 71 20.15 14.80 4.71
N PRO A 72 21.40 14.50 5.12
CA PRO A 72 22.58 15.29 4.72
C PRO A 72 22.91 15.19 3.23
N THR A 73 22.44 14.16 2.54
CA THR A 73 22.59 13.98 1.09
C THR A 73 21.53 14.75 0.29
N GLY A 74 20.53 15.33 0.95
CA GLY A 74 19.38 15.97 0.31
C GLY A 74 18.33 14.99 -0.23
N GLU A 75 18.49 13.69 0.01
CA GLU A 75 17.59 12.63 -0.46
C GLU A 75 17.44 11.53 0.60
N THR A 76 16.37 10.76 0.51
CA THR A 76 16.14 9.54 1.28
C THR A 76 15.57 8.44 0.37
N GLU A 77 15.91 7.19 0.68
CA GLU A 77 15.30 6.05 -0.01
C GLU A 77 13.80 6.00 0.28
N ALA A 78 13.03 5.62 -0.73
CA ALA A 78 11.61 5.39 -0.68
C ALA A 78 11.20 4.33 -1.71
N GLY A 79 9.95 3.95 -1.71
CA GLY A 79 9.36 3.08 -2.71
C GLY A 79 7.98 3.55 -3.13
N ILE A 80 7.41 2.85 -4.07
CA ILE A 80 5.97 2.74 -4.27
C ILE A 80 5.67 1.27 -4.00
N ASN A 81 4.97 1.00 -2.92
CA ASN A 81 4.76 -0.36 -2.43
C ASN A 81 3.29 -0.74 -2.51
N VAL A 82 3.06 -2.03 -2.66
CA VAL A 82 1.73 -2.65 -2.67
C VAL A 82 1.75 -3.80 -1.69
N PHE A 83 0.65 -4.07 -1.02
CA PHE A 83 0.55 -5.20 -0.13
C PHE A 83 -0.53 -6.16 -0.61
N LEU A 84 -0.14 -7.42 -0.84
CA LEU A 84 -1.02 -8.51 -1.23
C LEU A 84 -1.24 -9.41 -0.02
N VAL A 85 -2.49 -9.68 0.29
CA VAL A 85 -2.89 -10.57 1.39
C VAL A 85 -3.55 -11.80 0.80
N ASN A 86 -3.00 -12.99 1.13
CA ASN A 86 -3.68 -14.24 0.88
C ASN A 86 -4.52 -14.58 2.13
N HIS A 87 -5.82 -14.55 1.98
CA HIS A 87 -6.79 -14.89 3.03
C HIS A 87 -7.37 -16.32 2.86
N GLY A 88 -6.81 -17.15 2.01
CA GLY A 88 -7.31 -18.51 1.78
C GLY A 88 -8.73 -18.53 1.23
N GLU A 89 -9.74 -18.55 2.09
CA GLU A 89 -11.16 -18.67 1.69
C GLU A 89 -11.66 -17.46 0.87
N PHE A 90 -11.16 -16.25 1.15
CA PHE A 90 -11.54 -15.02 0.45
C PHE A 90 -10.64 -14.72 -0.77
N GLY A 91 -9.67 -15.58 -1.07
CA GLY A 91 -8.74 -15.37 -2.18
C GLY A 91 -7.69 -14.30 -1.88
N TYR A 92 -7.24 -13.60 -2.93
CA TYR A 92 -6.23 -12.55 -2.80
C TYR A 92 -6.87 -11.16 -2.69
N ILE A 93 -6.38 -10.39 -1.72
CA ILE A 93 -6.77 -9.01 -1.45
C ILE A 93 -5.57 -8.12 -1.68
N LEU A 94 -5.71 -7.07 -2.47
CA LEU A 94 -4.65 -6.11 -2.76
C LEU A 94 -4.91 -4.79 -2.04
N PHE A 95 -3.88 -4.18 -1.50
CA PHE A 95 -3.91 -2.83 -0.94
C PHE A 95 -3.08 -1.90 -1.81
N ASP A 96 -3.75 -0.97 -2.48
CA ASP A 96 -3.31 -0.17 -3.62
C ASP A 96 -2.84 -1.02 -4.81
N ALA A 97 -2.52 -0.39 -5.92
CA ALA A 97 -2.12 -1.08 -7.15
C ALA A 97 -0.81 -0.55 -7.76
N GLY A 98 -0.13 0.38 -7.07
CA GLY A 98 1.14 0.92 -7.53
C GLY A 98 1.03 1.91 -8.70
N ILE A 99 2.17 2.19 -9.32
CA ILE A 99 2.29 3.24 -10.35
C ILE A 99 1.93 2.75 -11.76
N GLY A 100 1.88 1.44 -11.95
CA GLY A 100 1.58 0.80 -13.23
C GLY A 100 2.80 0.54 -14.11
N ALA A 101 2.68 -0.50 -14.94
CA ALA A 101 3.78 -1.02 -15.77
C ALA A 101 4.35 0.03 -16.74
N ASP A 102 3.50 0.89 -17.32
CA ASP A 102 3.93 1.97 -18.23
C ASP A 102 4.85 3.00 -17.59
N LYS A 103 4.87 3.07 -16.27
CA LYS A 103 5.74 3.93 -15.47
C LYS A 103 6.82 3.17 -14.70
N GLY A 104 7.03 1.91 -15.05
CA GLY A 104 8.06 1.05 -14.45
C GLY A 104 7.61 0.34 -13.18
N GLY A 105 6.30 0.27 -12.92
CA GLY A 105 5.72 -0.57 -11.88
C GLY A 105 5.89 -2.05 -12.19
N ARG A 106 6.12 -2.87 -11.17
CA ARG A 106 6.46 -4.30 -11.26
C ARG A 106 5.41 -5.22 -10.65
N LEU A 107 4.25 -4.68 -10.25
CA LEU A 107 3.21 -5.46 -9.58
C LEU A 107 2.81 -6.70 -10.40
N LEU A 108 2.46 -6.52 -11.68
CA LEU A 108 2.02 -7.62 -12.52
C LEU A 108 3.13 -8.65 -12.77
N GLU A 109 4.38 -8.21 -12.93
CA GLU A 109 5.55 -9.09 -13.04
C GLU A 109 5.75 -9.92 -11.76
N THR A 110 5.57 -9.27 -10.60
CA THR A 110 5.71 -9.94 -9.30
C THR A 110 4.58 -10.95 -9.08
N LEU A 111 3.34 -10.62 -9.42
CA LEU A 111 2.22 -11.58 -9.36
C LEU A 111 2.48 -12.80 -10.25
N ASP A 112 2.93 -12.59 -11.49
CA ASP A 112 3.30 -13.68 -12.41
C ASP A 112 4.41 -14.58 -11.82
N SER A 113 5.41 -13.99 -11.14
CA SER A 113 6.48 -14.73 -10.48
C SER A 113 6.00 -15.61 -9.30
N LEU A 114 4.86 -15.24 -8.72
CA LEU A 114 4.19 -15.98 -7.65
C LEU A 114 3.18 -17.01 -8.17
N ASP A 115 3.04 -17.19 -9.49
CA ASP A 115 1.99 -17.96 -10.14
C ASP A 115 0.56 -17.46 -9.76
N ILE A 116 0.41 -16.14 -9.52
CA ILE A 116 -0.88 -15.50 -9.21
C ILE A 116 -1.31 -14.71 -10.44
N THR A 117 -2.47 -15.04 -10.97
CA THR A 117 -3.05 -14.30 -12.10
C THR A 117 -3.86 -13.09 -11.59
N PRO A 118 -3.95 -11.99 -12.37
CA PRO A 118 -4.78 -10.85 -12.02
C PRO A 118 -6.25 -11.18 -11.78
N ASP A 119 -6.78 -12.24 -12.39
CA ASP A 119 -8.16 -12.72 -12.20
C ASP A 119 -8.41 -13.32 -10.81
N GLU A 120 -7.35 -13.74 -10.10
CA GLU A 120 -7.42 -14.28 -8.74
C GLU A 120 -7.49 -13.18 -7.66
N ILE A 121 -7.27 -11.91 -8.04
CA ILE A 121 -7.45 -10.77 -7.14
C ILE A 121 -8.94 -10.47 -7.06
N ALA A 122 -9.54 -10.75 -5.91
CA ALA A 122 -10.97 -10.60 -5.68
C ALA A 122 -11.34 -9.18 -5.24
N ASP A 123 -10.50 -8.57 -4.42
CA ASP A 123 -10.75 -7.28 -3.81
C ASP A 123 -9.50 -6.41 -3.83
N ILE A 124 -9.68 -5.11 -4.13
CA ILE A 124 -8.61 -4.11 -4.07
C ILE A 124 -9.08 -2.97 -3.19
N PHE A 125 -8.36 -2.73 -2.10
CA PHE A 125 -8.60 -1.63 -1.17
C PHE A 125 -7.68 -0.48 -1.49
N ILE A 126 -8.25 0.68 -1.80
CA ILE A 126 -7.51 1.89 -2.16
C ILE A 126 -7.37 2.77 -0.92
N THR A 127 -6.14 3.17 -0.59
CA THR A 127 -5.88 4.11 0.51
C THR A 127 -6.32 5.51 0.13
N HIS A 128 -6.01 5.94 -1.09
CA HIS A 128 -6.41 7.21 -1.70
C HIS A 128 -6.16 7.18 -3.22
N LEU A 129 -6.61 8.20 -3.95
CA LEU A 129 -6.65 8.17 -5.42
C LEU A 129 -5.48 8.89 -6.11
N HIS A 130 -4.30 9.05 -5.48
CA HIS A 130 -3.11 9.47 -6.20
C HIS A 130 -2.66 8.41 -7.20
N PHE A 131 -2.01 8.87 -8.28
CA PHE A 131 -1.71 8.01 -9.42
C PHE A 131 -0.79 6.83 -9.08
N ASP A 132 0.15 7.01 -8.19
CA ASP A 132 1.09 5.98 -7.75
C ASP A 132 0.47 4.90 -6.84
N HIS A 133 -0.81 5.06 -6.49
CA HIS A 133 -1.62 4.05 -5.79
C HIS A 133 -2.64 3.36 -6.70
N VAL A 134 -3.03 4.02 -7.80
CA VAL A 134 -4.08 3.51 -8.68
C VAL A 134 -3.62 3.29 -10.13
N GLY A 135 -2.40 3.67 -10.48
CA GLY A 135 -1.87 3.55 -11.84
C GLY A 135 -1.82 2.12 -12.35
N GLY A 136 -1.53 1.16 -11.47
CA GLY A 136 -1.51 -0.27 -11.79
C GLY A 136 -2.89 -0.92 -11.93
N LEU A 137 -3.97 -0.19 -11.69
CA LEU A 137 -5.33 -0.66 -12.00
C LEU A 137 -5.57 -0.85 -13.50
N PHE A 138 -4.67 -0.36 -14.35
CA PHE A 138 -4.85 -0.32 -15.80
C PHE A 138 -3.72 -0.99 -16.55
N ASN A 139 -4.08 -1.71 -17.59
CA ASN A 139 -3.14 -2.18 -18.60
C ASN A 139 -2.76 -1.02 -19.56
N SER A 140 -1.64 -1.17 -20.28
CA SER A 140 -1.17 -0.19 -21.28
C SER A 140 -2.17 0.11 -22.40
N ASP A 141 -3.08 -0.82 -22.67
CA ASP A 141 -4.18 -0.63 -23.64
C ASP A 141 -5.41 0.08 -23.05
N GLY A 142 -5.33 0.44 -21.76
CA GLY A 142 -6.40 1.15 -21.03
C GLY A 142 -7.54 0.24 -20.57
N THR A 143 -7.37 -1.08 -20.57
CA THR A 143 -8.32 -2.02 -19.96
C THR A 143 -8.02 -2.19 -18.46
N ALA A 144 -8.96 -2.81 -17.71
CA ALA A 144 -8.74 -3.14 -16.32
C ALA A 144 -7.61 -4.18 -16.18
N ALA A 145 -6.63 -3.93 -15.32
CA ALA A 145 -5.58 -4.90 -15.01
C ALA A 145 -6.11 -6.06 -14.15
N PHE A 146 -7.14 -5.81 -13.32
CA PHE A 146 -7.77 -6.79 -12.42
C PHE A 146 -9.25 -6.93 -12.77
N PRO A 147 -9.59 -7.73 -13.79
CA PRO A 147 -10.94 -7.72 -14.37
C PRO A 147 -12.01 -8.34 -13.47
N SER A 148 -11.61 -9.17 -12.50
CA SER A 148 -12.52 -9.79 -11.53
C SER A 148 -12.68 -9.01 -10.22
N ALA A 149 -11.79 -8.07 -9.93
CA ALA A 149 -11.72 -7.41 -8.64
C ALA A 149 -12.85 -6.41 -8.39
N THR A 150 -13.33 -6.38 -7.14
CA THR A 150 -14.10 -5.26 -6.59
C THR A 150 -13.15 -4.21 -6.07
N LEU A 151 -13.35 -2.95 -6.47
CA LEU A 151 -12.54 -1.81 -6.04
C LEU A 151 -13.21 -1.11 -4.87
N HIS A 152 -12.59 -1.18 -3.69
CA HIS A 152 -13.07 -0.54 -2.46
C HIS A 152 -12.44 0.83 -2.30
N ILE A 153 -13.26 1.89 -2.34
CA ILE A 153 -12.79 3.29 -2.25
C ILE A 153 -13.42 3.96 -1.04
N PRO A 154 -12.63 4.67 -0.20
CA PRO A 154 -13.20 5.48 0.87
C PRO A 154 -14.21 6.51 0.32
N GLN A 155 -15.42 6.59 0.88
CA GLN A 155 -16.47 7.49 0.39
C GLN A 155 -16.02 8.95 0.29
N PRO A 156 -15.29 9.54 1.30
CA PRO A 156 -14.84 10.92 1.17
C PRO A 156 -13.83 11.13 0.05
N GLU A 157 -13.01 10.10 -0.27
CA GLU A 157 -12.07 10.14 -1.38
C GLU A 157 -12.82 10.11 -2.72
N TYR A 158 -13.77 9.18 -2.84
CA TYR A 158 -14.63 9.08 -4.00
C TYR A 158 -15.38 10.40 -4.27
N ASP A 159 -16.01 10.97 -3.24
CA ASP A 159 -16.80 12.21 -3.37
C ASP A 159 -15.98 13.38 -3.88
N VAL A 160 -14.74 13.54 -3.42
CA VAL A 160 -13.87 14.63 -3.85
C VAL A 160 -13.38 14.42 -5.27
N TRP A 161 -12.84 13.24 -5.57
CA TRP A 161 -12.21 12.97 -6.86
C TRP A 161 -13.22 12.84 -8.00
N PHE A 162 -14.36 12.19 -7.75
CA PHE A 162 -15.42 12.03 -8.76
C PHE A 162 -16.35 13.25 -8.89
N SER A 163 -16.15 14.29 -8.07
CA SER A 163 -16.92 15.55 -8.18
C SER A 163 -16.61 16.38 -9.43
N GLY A 164 -15.54 16.06 -10.15
CA GLY A 164 -15.01 16.87 -11.24
C GLY A 164 -14.31 18.17 -10.81
N LYS A 165 -14.11 18.36 -9.48
CA LYS A 165 -13.45 19.55 -8.92
C LYS A 165 -11.93 19.41 -8.84
N MET A 166 -11.41 18.19 -8.90
CA MET A 166 -9.99 17.92 -9.00
C MET A 166 -9.50 18.19 -10.43
N GLY A 167 -8.34 18.85 -10.56
CA GLY A 167 -7.86 19.34 -11.85
C GLY A 167 -7.54 18.26 -12.91
N ASP A 168 -7.14 17.04 -12.48
CA ASP A 168 -6.94 15.90 -13.37
C ASP A 168 -8.03 14.86 -13.13
N THR A 169 -8.97 14.76 -14.08
CA THR A 169 -10.08 13.79 -14.02
C THR A 169 -9.78 12.48 -14.74
N LYS A 170 -8.66 12.37 -15.46
CA LYS A 170 -8.38 11.20 -16.31
C LYS A 170 -8.35 9.89 -15.54
N VAL A 171 -7.72 9.88 -14.38
CA VAL A 171 -7.63 8.67 -13.58
C VAL A 171 -8.99 8.19 -13.11
N VAL A 172 -9.86 9.11 -12.66
CA VAL A 172 -11.21 8.74 -12.21
C VAL A 172 -12.12 8.35 -13.36
N GLU A 173 -11.97 8.95 -14.53
CA GLU A 173 -12.67 8.55 -15.77
C GLU A 173 -12.27 7.12 -16.18
N MET A 174 -10.98 6.78 -16.06
CA MET A 174 -10.49 5.44 -16.32
C MET A 174 -11.02 4.44 -15.28
N ILE A 175 -11.01 4.78 -13.99
CA ILE A 175 -11.59 3.95 -12.93
C ILE A 175 -13.08 3.70 -13.20
N ALA A 176 -13.86 4.76 -13.46
CA ALA A 176 -15.28 4.66 -13.73
C ALA A 176 -15.59 3.72 -14.91
N ARG A 177 -14.79 3.81 -15.97
CA ARG A 177 -14.95 2.97 -17.17
C ARG A 177 -14.53 1.52 -16.94
N CYS A 178 -13.33 1.30 -16.36
CA CYS A 178 -12.73 -0.03 -16.27
C CYS A 178 -13.33 -0.86 -15.16
N TYR A 179 -13.85 -0.22 -14.11
CA TYR A 179 -14.44 -0.87 -12.94
C TYR A 179 -15.93 -0.56 -12.78
N GLU A 180 -16.63 -0.25 -13.89
CA GLU A 180 -18.07 -0.03 -13.88
C GLU A 180 -18.81 -1.22 -13.24
N GLY A 181 -19.69 -0.93 -12.28
CA GLY A 181 -20.44 -1.95 -11.52
C GLY A 181 -19.61 -2.75 -10.49
N ARG A 182 -18.34 -2.44 -10.33
CA ARG A 182 -17.40 -3.10 -9.39
C ARG A 182 -16.71 -2.13 -8.44
N ILE A 183 -17.24 -0.92 -8.28
CA ILE A 183 -16.80 0.05 -7.28
C ILE A 183 -17.70 -0.07 -6.07
N SER A 184 -17.12 -0.31 -4.90
CA SER A 184 -17.77 -0.35 -3.60
C SER A 184 -17.21 0.75 -2.72
N CYS A 185 -18.01 1.76 -2.38
CA CYS A 185 -17.60 2.81 -1.46
C CYS A 185 -17.95 2.44 -0.01
N PHE A 186 -17.11 2.82 0.93
CA PHE A 186 -17.30 2.58 2.37
C PHE A 186 -17.01 3.83 3.19
N THR A 187 -17.55 3.90 4.40
CA THR A 187 -17.25 4.97 5.36
C THR A 187 -16.01 4.60 6.18
N PRO A 188 -14.91 5.40 6.16
CA PRO A 188 -13.75 5.15 7.02
C PRO A 188 -14.13 5.11 8.50
N GLY A 189 -13.71 4.07 9.19
CA GLY A 189 -14.11 3.73 10.55
C GLY A 189 -14.96 2.47 10.65
N ASP A 190 -15.53 2.03 9.52
CA ASP A 190 -16.30 0.78 9.47
C ASP A 190 -15.38 -0.45 9.41
N THR A 191 -15.92 -1.60 9.82
CA THR A 191 -15.34 -2.92 9.57
C THR A 191 -16.00 -3.51 8.33
N ILE A 192 -15.19 -4.01 7.40
CA ILE A 192 -15.68 -4.66 6.18
C ILE A 192 -15.70 -6.16 6.41
N ASP A 193 -16.76 -6.65 7.04
CA ASP A 193 -16.90 -8.06 7.44
C ASP A 193 -17.03 -9.01 6.24
N SER A 194 -17.54 -8.51 5.11
CA SER A 194 -17.69 -9.31 3.88
C SER A 194 -16.34 -9.66 3.24
N VAL A 195 -15.27 -8.99 3.65
CA VAL A 195 -13.91 -9.22 3.17
C VAL A 195 -12.97 -9.29 4.36
N ALA A 196 -12.76 -10.48 4.90
CA ALA A 196 -11.71 -10.77 5.90
C ALA A 196 -11.74 -9.93 7.20
N GLY A 197 -12.86 -9.27 7.54
CA GLY A 197 -12.95 -8.43 8.74
C GLY A 197 -11.96 -7.26 8.75
N ILE A 198 -11.68 -6.66 7.60
CA ILE A 198 -10.77 -5.52 7.47
C ILE A 198 -11.36 -4.31 8.19
N ILE A 199 -10.61 -3.75 9.14
CA ILE A 199 -10.98 -2.52 9.84
C ILE A 199 -10.40 -1.34 9.07
N THR A 200 -11.27 -0.42 8.64
CA THR A 200 -10.87 0.82 7.98
C THR A 200 -10.69 1.92 9.01
N LEU A 201 -9.63 2.70 8.90
CA LEU A 201 -9.31 3.77 9.86
C LEU A 201 -9.06 5.07 9.10
N PRO A 202 -9.80 6.16 9.43
CA PRO A 202 -9.54 7.44 8.81
C PRO A 202 -8.15 7.97 9.20
N ALA A 203 -7.39 8.40 8.20
CA ALA A 203 -6.06 8.98 8.37
C ALA A 203 -5.90 10.21 7.46
N TYR A 204 -6.89 11.10 7.56
CA TYR A 204 -7.04 12.27 6.70
C TYR A 204 -5.85 13.24 6.79
N GLY A 205 -5.67 14.05 5.76
CA GLY A 205 -4.68 15.12 5.70
C GLY A 205 -3.76 15.02 4.50
N HIS A 206 -3.25 13.82 4.17
CA HIS A 206 -2.56 13.60 2.91
C HIS A 206 -3.52 13.82 1.74
N THR A 207 -4.65 13.15 1.74
CA THR A 207 -5.84 13.53 0.98
C THR A 207 -7.04 13.69 1.90
N THR A 208 -8.17 14.16 1.35
CA THR A 208 -9.41 14.38 2.10
C THR A 208 -9.98 13.07 2.65
N GLY A 209 -9.83 11.98 1.93
CA GLY A 209 -10.37 10.67 2.27
C GLY A 209 -9.33 9.60 2.58
N HIS A 210 -8.05 9.98 2.74
CA HIS A 210 -6.98 9.02 2.99
C HIS A 210 -7.33 8.09 4.16
N THR A 211 -7.26 6.79 3.89
CA THR A 211 -7.68 5.74 4.80
C THR A 211 -6.59 4.67 4.90
N ILE A 212 -6.38 4.18 6.10
CA ILE A 212 -5.48 3.06 6.39
C ILE A 212 -6.29 1.84 6.79
N TYR A 213 -5.68 0.66 6.72
CA TYR A 213 -6.39 -0.59 6.97
C TYR A 213 -5.69 -1.39 8.06
N LYS A 214 -6.49 -1.94 8.99
CA LYS A 214 -5.98 -2.85 10.01
C LYS A 214 -6.49 -4.26 9.73
N ILE A 215 -5.55 -5.19 9.66
CA ILE A 215 -5.81 -6.62 9.57
C ILE A 215 -5.04 -7.26 10.72
N GLU A 216 -5.73 -7.77 11.71
CA GLU A 216 -5.10 -8.34 12.90
C GLU A 216 -4.06 -7.39 13.52
N ASP A 217 -2.80 -7.77 13.56
CA ASP A 217 -1.69 -7.00 14.13
C ASP A 217 -0.90 -6.21 13.06
N VAL A 218 -1.50 -5.98 11.87
CA VAL A 218 -0.90 -5.21 10.78
C VAL A 218 -1.71 -3.96 10.49
N LEU A 219 -1.02 -2.85 10.27
CA LEU A 219 -1.54 -1.62 9.69
C LEU A 219 -0.97 -1.41 8.29
N ILE A 220 -1.83 -1.36 7.27
CA ILE A 220 -1.49 -0.89 5.93
C ILE A 220 -1.70 0.62 5.94
N ALA A 221 -0.60 1.36 5.93
CA ALA A 221 -0.57 2.75 6.39
C ALA A 221 -0.74 3.80 5.28
N GLY A 222 -0.81 3.40 4.00
CA GLY A 222 -0.85 4.37 2.90
C GLY A 222 0.28 5.39 2.99
N ASP A 223 -0.05 6.65 2.81
CA ASP A 223 0.86 7.79 2.76
C ASP A 223 0.97 8.55 4.09
N ILE A 224 0.98 7.78 5.19
CA ILE A 224 1.25 8.36 6.51
C ILE A 224 2.66 8.94 6.57
N MET A 225 3.63 8.32 5.90
CA MET A 225 5.02 8.78 5.82
C MET A 225 5.59 8.55 4.43
N HIS A 226 6.32 9.55 3.91
CA HIS A 226 7.03 9.52 2.64
C HIS A 226 8.55 9.36 2.83
N ALA A 227 9.07 9.80 3.98
CA ALA A 227 10.47 9.71 4.36
C ALA A 227 10.58 9.11 5.75
N VAL A 228 10.71 7.80 5.84
CA VAL A 228 10.80 7.08 7.12
C VAL A 228 11.94 7.61 7.98
N ALA A 229 13.13 7.83 7.38
CA ALA A 229 14.31 8.34 8.06
C ALA A 229 14.07 9.68 8.80
N LEU A 230 13.11 10.48 8.31
CA LEU A 230 12.74 11.77 8.90
C LEU A 230 11.48 11.66 9.76
N GLN A 231 10.38 11.18 9.19
CA GLN A 231 9.05 11.32 9.75
C GLN A 231 8.73 10.33 10.86
N LEU A 232 9.50 9.26 11.02
CA LEU A 232 9.33 8.31 12.10
C LEU A 232 9.66 8.94 13.47
N GLU A 233 10.73 9.72 13.53
CA GLU A 233 11.17 10.42 14.76
C GLU A 233 10.70 11.89 14.80
N HIS A 234 10.41 12.48 13.64
CA HIS A 234 9.97 13.85 13.47
C HIS A 234 8.64 13.92 12.70
N PRO A 235 7.55 13.40 13.29
CA PRO A 235 6.26 13.29 12.62
C PRO A 235 5.59 14.63 12.27
N GLU A 236 6.14 15.75 12.75
CA GLU A 236 5.70 17.11 12.40
C GLU A 236 6.07 17.54 10.99
N PHE A 237 7.06 16.89 10.35
CA PHE A 237 7.41 17.20 8.97
C PHE A 237 6.35 16.66 8.00
N CYS A 238 5.86 17.52 7.10
CA CYS A 238 4.92 17.16 6.05
C CYS A 238 5.56 17.24 4.68
N ALA A 239 5.20 16.33 3.82
CA ALA A 239 5.50 16.44 2.40
C ALA A 239 4.62 17.54 1.77
N ARG A 240 5.13 18.19 0.71
CA ARG A 240 4.35 19.20 -0.05
C ARG A 240 3.11 18.62 -0.73
N TYR A 241 2.98 17.30 -0.74
CA TYR A 241 1.80 16.60 -1.27
C TYR A 241 0.62 16.58 -0.29
N ASP A 242 0.87 16.82 1.02
CA ASP A 242 -0.19 16.78 2.02
C ASP A 242 -1.18 17.93 1.78
N ALA A 243 -2.44 17.60 1.48
CA ALA A 243 -3.49 18.56 1.17
C ALA A 243 -3.86 19.41 2.41
N ASP A 244 -3.83 18.81 3.60
CA ASP A 244 -3.93 19.48 4.90
C ASP A 244 -2.76 19.05 5.80
N PRO A 245 -1.62 19.78 5.78
CA PRO A 245 -0.45 19.42 6.56
C PRO A 245 -0.72 19.31 8.08
N LYS A 246 -1.61 20.12 8.62
CA LYS A 246 -1.94 20.05 10.06
C LYS A 246 -2.67 18.77 10.40
N GLN A 247 -3.64 18.40 9.59
CA GLN A 247 -4.38 17.16 9.77
C GLN A 247 -3.48 15.96 9.51
N ALA A 248 -2.61 16.00 8.51
CA ALA A 248 -1.65 14.92 8.22
C ALA A 248 -0.72 14.64 9.41
N VAL A 249 -0.23 15.67 10.10
CA VAL A 249 0.55 15.53 11.35
C VAL A 249 -0.27 14.85 12.46
N ILE A 250 -1.52 15.26 12.64
CA ILE A 250 -2.41 14.66 13.66
C ILE A 250 -2.61 13.17 13.35
N SER A 251 -2.94 12.84 12.12
CA SER A 251 -3.17 11.46 11.66
C SER A 251 -1.90 10.61 11.81
N ARG A 252 -0.76 11.12 11.36
CA ARG A 252 0.54 10.44 11.47
C ARG A 252 0.89 10.10 12.91
N LYS A 253 0.80 11.08 13.82
CA LYS A 253 1.07 10.88 15.25
C LYS A 253 0.13 9.83 15.84
N ALA A 254 -1.16 9.92 15.58
CA ALA A 254 -2.13 8.96 16.09
C ALA A 254 -1.87 7.53 15.59
N VAL A 255 -1.49 7.36 14.32
CA VAL A 255 -1.14 6.04 13.75
C VAL A 255 0.13 5.48 14.37
N LEU A 256 1.19 6.29 14.51
CA LEU A 256 2.44 5.88 15.14
C LEU A 256 2.27 5.53 16.62
N ASP A 257 1.49 6.33 17.36
CA ASP A 257 1.19 6.07 18.77
C ASP A 257 0.40 4.77 18.93
N ARG A 258 -0.57 4.54 18.06
CA ARG A 258 -1.33 3.29 18.04
C ARG A 258 -0.46 2.10 17.71
N ALA A 259 0.38 2.20 16.67
CA ALA A 259 1.26 1.11 16.26
C ALA A 259 2.21 0.70 17.41
N ARG A 260 2.75 1.69 18.15
CA ARG A 260 3.59 1.44 19.33
C ARG A 260 2.80 0.81 20.48
N ALA A 261 1.62 1.34 20.79
CA ALA A 261 0.81 0.90 21.93
C ALA A 261 0.25 -0.51 21.75
N GLU A 262 -0.12 -0.87 20.53
CA GLU A 262 -0.69 -2.18 20.17
C GLU A 262 0.37 -3.17 19.62
N HIS A 263 1.66 -2.77 19.52
CA HIS A 263 2.76 -3.58 18.96
C HIS A 263 2.47 -4.09 17.55
N LEU A 264 2.00 -3.18 16.67
CA LEU A 264 1.59 -3.54 15.31
C LEU A 264 2.76 -3.49 14.33
N ALA A 265 2.68 -4.30 13.28
CA ALA A 265 3.50 -4.14 12.08
C ALA A 265 2.91 -3.02 11.20
N LEU A 266 3.70 -2.00 10.91
CA LEU A 266 3.30 -0.87 10.06
C LEU A 266 3.86 -1.05 8.64
N CYS A 267 2.99 -1.27 7.68
CA CYS A 267 3.29 -1.46 6.27
C CYS A 267 3.03 -0.15 5.52
N GLY A 268 4.05 0.48 4.93
CA GLY A 268 3.91 1.80 4.31
C GLY A 268 4.13 1.80 2.81
N MET A 269 3.30 2.56 2.09
CA MET A 269 3.35 2.60 0.63
C MET A 269 4.61 3.30 0.10
N HIS A 270 5.21 4.19 0.90
CA HIS A 270 6.48 4.84 0.54
C HIS A 270 7.67 4.41 1.40
N PHE A 271 7.55 3.33 2.16
CA PHE A 271 8.68 2.86 2.96
C PHE A 271 9.79 2.28 2.08
N PRO A 272 11.07 2.52 2.43
CA PRO A 272 12.17 1.77 1.85
C PRO A 272 12.09 0.31 2.31
N ARG A 273 12.86 -0.58 1.69
CA ARG A 273 13.00 -1.95 2.19
C ARG A 273 13.46 -1.95 3.65
N PRO A 274 12.88 -2.80 4.51
CA PRO A 274 12.04 -3.97 4.21
C PRO A 274 10.52 -3.70 4.06
N LEU A 275 10.04 -2.49 3.83
CA LEU A 275 8.65 -2.04 3.61
C LEU A 275 7.77 -2.06 4.87
N VAL A 276 8.25 -2.63 5.96
CA VAL A 276 7.51 -2.86 7.22
C VAL A 276 8.35 -2.39 8.39
N ILE A 277 7.72 -1.72 9.35
CA ILE A 277 8.30 -1.35 10.64
C ILE A 277 7.55 -2.11 11.73
N TYR A 278 8.27 -2.79 12.61
CA TYR A 278 7.71 -3.47 13.78
C TYR A 278 7.92 -2.63 15.03
N PHE A 279 6.88 -2.47 15.86
CA PHE A 279 6.88 -1.71 17.10
C PHE A 279 6.77 -2.59 18.32
#